data_91af6f9877104b5eccb7b6e47d43a8dd
#
_entry.id   91af6f9877104b5eccb7b6e47d43a8dd
#
_cell.length_a   1.000
_cell.length_b   1.000
_cell.length_c   1.000
_cell.angle_alpha   90.00
_cell.angle_beta   90.00
_cell.angle_gamma   90.00
#
_symmetry.space_group_name_H-M   'P 1'
#
loop_
_entity.id
_entity.type
_entity.pdbx_description
1 polymer ?
#
loop_
_entity_poly.entity_id
_entity_poly.type
_entity_poly.pdbx_seq_one_letter_code
_entity_poly.pdbx_strand_id
1 'polypeptide(L)'
;MKPDFLIGLLLPDGLLDKQFNFLPSRVRSITAMSTKKPTIVIVHGAWQLAVGYEAFAEKLKALGYPTEVVPLPSVGGTETPLQGLPEDTAAVRKALTKLVHDGLEVLLLCHSYGGVVGSCAVEGFDFGSRKKEGKSGGVIMTVYMSAFMIRKGETLLDMLGNPLPWMHIKVNISSRFSSHHYC
;
A
#
# COMPACT_ATOMS: atom_id res chain seq x y z
N MET A 1 -30.33 -0.66 4.81
CA MET A 1 -29.37 -1.03 5.85
C MET A 1 -28.65 0.23 6.28
N LYS A 2 -28.93 0.75 7.48
CA LYS A 2 -28.34 2.01 7.97
C LYS A 2 -26.98 1.70 8.61
N PRO A 3 -25.95 2.55 8.45
CA PRO A 3 -24.71 2.39 9.18
C PRO A 3 -24.88 2.91 10.62
N ASP A 4 -24.60 2.08 11.60
CA ASP A 4 -24.59 2.46 13.01
C ASP A 4 -23.33 3.28 13.32
N PHE A 5 -23.53 4.55 13.60
CA PHE A 5 -22.50 5.44 14.14
C PHE A 5 -22.33 5.14 15.64
N LEU A 6 -21.17 4.60 16.01
CA LEU A 6 -20.79 4.49 17.42
C LEU A 6 -20.21 5.84 17.88
N ILE A 7 -20.99 6.57 18.66
CA ILE A 7 -20.53 7.78 19.35
C ILE A 7 -19.72 7.35 20.57
N GLY A 8 -18.42 7.62 20.57
CA GLY A 8 -17.56 7.42 21.75
C GLY A 8 -17.86 8.47 22.82
N LEU A 9 -18.41 8.04 23.96
CA LEU A 9 -18.62 8.86 25.14
C LEU A 9 -17.31 8.92 25.95
N LEU A 10 -16.72 10.10 26.08
CA LEU A 10 -15.59 10.36 27.00
C LEU A 10 -16.14 10.38 28.44
N LEU A 11 -15.71 9.43 29.26
CA LEU A 11 -15.93 9.44 30.70
C LEU A 11 -14.60 9.73 31.44
N PRO A 12 -14.64 10.44 32.58
CA PRO A 12 -13.43 10.83 33.31
C PRO A 12 -12.69 9.63 33.92
N ASP A 13 -11.36 9.79 34.01
CA ASP A 13 -10.42 8.80 34.48
C ASP A 13 -10.76 8.28 35.89
N GLY A 14 -10.89 6.98 36.05
CA GLY A 14 -11.02 6.31 37.34
C GLY A 14 -12.20 5.35 37.52
N LEU A 15 -13.18 5.31 36.59
CA LEU A 15 -14.37 4.45 36.75
C LEU A 15 -14.34 3.15 35.90
N LEU A 16 -13.31 2.95 35.10
CA LEU A 16 -13.24 1.86 34.10
C LEU A 16 -12.85 0.49 34.68
N ASP A 17 -12.18 0.43 35.81
CA ASP A 17 -11.60 -0.84 36.31
C ASP A 17 -12.59 -1.80 36.97
N LYS A 18 -13.76 -1.33 37.39
CA LYS A 18 -14.72 -2.18 38.14
C LYS A 18 -15.87 -2.75 37.30
N GLN A 19 -16.14 -2.25 36.11
CA GLN A 19 -17.26 -2.75 35.27
C GLN A 19 -16.87 -3.71 34.16
N PHE A 20 -15.57 -3.87 33.85
CA PHE A 20 -15.12 -4.69 32.71
C PHE A 20 -15.00 -6.19 32.99
N ASN A 21 -15.18 -6.64 34.23
CA ASN A 21 -15.07 -8.07 34.58
C ASN A 21 -16.29 -8.94 34.12
N PHE A 22 -17.33 -8.33 33.56
CA PHE A 22 -18.54 -9.06 33.14
C PHE A 22 -18.67 -9.25 31.61
N LEU A 23 -17.71 -8.81 30.82
CA LEU A 23 -17.78 -8.97 29.37
C LEU A 23 -17.20 -10.33 28.95
N PRO A 24 -17.92 -11.07 28.07
CA PRO A 24 -17.43 -12.36 27.57
C PRO A 24 -16.07 -12.22 26.88
N SER A 25 -15.25 -13.27 26.99
CA SER A 25 -13.85 -13.31 26.53
C SER A 25 -13.59 -12.84 25.07
N ARG A 26 -14.63 -12.84 24.23
CA ARG A 26 -14.56 -12.33 22.85
C ARG A 26 -14.41 -10.81 22.76
N VAL A 27 -14.81 -10.04 23.78
CA VAL A 27 -14.71 -8.57 23.77
C VAL A 27 -13.35 -8.11 24.31
N ARG A 28 -12.68 -8.94 25.12
CA ARG A 28 -11.30 -8.65 25.58
C ARG A 28 -10.24 -8.65 24.49
N SER A 29 -10.55 -9.28 23.34
CA SER A 29 -9.61 -9.36 22.21
C SER A 29 -9.55 -8.09 21.35
N ILE A 30 -10.44 -7.12 21.58
CA ILE A 30 -10.48 -5.85 20.79
C ILE A 30 -9.54 -4.79 21.39
N THR A 31 -9.08 -4.97 22.62
CA THR A 31 -8.36 -3.92 23.37
C THR A 31 -6.83 -3.94 23.18
N ALA A 32 -6.30 -4.87 22.43
CA ALA A 32 -4.88 -4.86 22.06
C ALA A 32 -4.69 -4.30 20.65
N MET A 33 -5.21 -3.09 20.39
CA MET A 33 -4.75 -2.34 19.21
C MET A 33 -3.30 -1.94 19.50
N SER A 34 -2.40 -2.31 18.60
CA SER A 34 -1.00 -1.88 18.63
C SER A 34 -0.98 -0.35 18.85
N THR A 35 -0.34 0.10 19.92
CA THR A 35 -0.12 1.53 20.17
C THR A 35 0.87 2.12 19.16
N LYS A 36 1.52 1.27 18.38
CA LYS A 36 2.49 1.65 17.35
C LYS A 36 1.76 2.00 16.07
N LYS A 37 1.95 3.23 15.58
CA LYS A 37 1.39 3.66 14.30
C LYS A 37 1.96 2.83 13.15
N PRO A 38 1.13 2.49 12.13
CA PRO A 38 1.60 1.77 10.96
C PRO A 38 2.65 2.59 10.20
N THR A 39 3.55 1.89 9.52
CA THR A 39 4.48 2.52 8.58
C THR A 39 3.76 2.85 7.27
N ILE A 40 3.89 4.08 6.81
CA ILE A 40 3.34 4.48 5.51
C ILE A 40 4.39 4.27 4.44
N VAL A 41 4.09 3.44 3.44
CA VAL A 41 4.91 3.27 2.25
C VAL A 41 4.24 4.02 1.10
N ILE A 42 4.94 5.00 0.54
CA ILE A 42 4.44 5.83 -0.57
C ILE A 42 4.99 5.31 -1.88
N VAL A 43 4.08 5.00 -2.83
CA VAL A 43 4.39 4.63 -4.21
C VAL A 43 3.94 5.78 -5.11
N HIS A 44 4.91 6.47 -5.68
CA HIS A 44 4.68 7.69 -6.45
C HIS A 44 4.15 7.44 -7.87
N GLY A 45 3.70 8.48 -8.54
CA GLY A 45 3.20 8.43 -9.92
C GLY A 45 4.31 8.36 -10.97
N ALA A 46 3.93 8.07 -12.21
CA ALA A 46 4.82 8.17 -13.36
C ALA A 46 5.37 9.60 -13.50
N TRP A 47 6.56 9.72 -14.08
CA TRP A 47 7.27 11.00 -14.36
C TRP A 47 7.57 11.86 -13.13
N GLN A 48 7.39 11.33 -11.93
CA GLN A 48 7.68 12.00 -10.68
C GLN A 48 8.78 11.23 -9.93
N LEU A 49 9.78 11.94 -9.47
CA LEU A 49 10.83 11.33 -8.65
C LEU A 49 10.36 11.21 -7.19
N ALA A 50 10.89 10.22 -6.47
CA ALA A 50 10.61 10.01 -5.05
C ALA A 50 10.87 11.28 -4.21
N VAL A 51 11.89 12.07 -4.55
CA VAL A 51 12.23 13.33 -3.89
C VAL A 51 11.07 14.33 -3.89
N GLY A 52 10.20 14.30 -4.89
CA GLY A 52 9.01 15.16 -4.93
C GLY A 52 7.99 14.88 -3.83
N TYR A 53 8.08 13.71 -3.17
CA TYR A 53 7.19 13.32 -2.07
C TYR A 53 7.82 13.52 -0.68
N GLU A 54 9.07 13.95 -0.58
CA GLU A 54 9.76 14.09 0.71
C GLU A 54 9.05 15.07 1.64
N ALA A 55 8.64 16.23 1.14
CA ALA A 55 7.91 17.21 1.95
C ALA A 55 6.58 16.68 2.50
N PHE A 56 5.90 15.81 1.74
CA PHE A 56 4.70 15.13 2.20
C PHE A 56 5.03 14.04 3.24
N ALA A 57 6.06 13.25 2.99
CA ALA A 57 6.53 12.23 3.91
C ALA A 57 6.94 12.84 5.26
N GLU A 58 7.64 13.98 5.26
CA GLU A 58 8.02 14.69 6.49
C GLU A 58 6.80 15.16 7.30
N LYS A 59 5.74 15.61 6.64
CA LYS A 59 4.48 15.94 7.34
C LYS A 59 3.85 14.72 8.00
N LEU A 60 3.88 13.57 7.35
CA LEU A 60 3.38 12.32 7.93
C LEU A 60 4.24 11.87 9.10
N LYS A 61 5.57 11.98 9.00
CA LYS A 61 6.51 11.71 10.10
C LYS A 61 6.28 12.65 11.29
N ALA A 62 6.04 13.93 11.04
CA ALA A 62 5.71 14.90 12.10
C ALA A 62 4.40 14.55 12.83
N LEU A 63 3.47 13.87 12.16
CA LEU A 63 2.26 13.31 12.76
C LEU A 63 2.51 11.96 13.46
N GLY A 64 3.77 11.50 13.51
CA GLY A 64 4.20 10.28 14.18
C GLY A 64 4.02 8.99 13.37
N TYR A 65 3.81 9.08 12.06
CA TYR A 65 3.79 7.92 11.17
C TYR A 65 5.18 7.69 10.57
N PRO A 66 5.87 6.57 10.85
CA PRO A 66 7.06 6.19 10.09
C PRO A 66 6.69 6.16 8.60
N THR A 67 7.47 6.81 7.75
CA THR A 67 7.12 6.95 6.33
C THR A 67 8.34 6.71 5.45
N GLU A 68 8.17 5.93 4.39
CA GLU A 68 9.17 5.62 3.37
C GLU A 68 8.56 5.90 1.98
N VAL A 69 9.31 6.59 1.13
CA VAL A 69 8.97 6.78 -0.29
C VAL A 69 9.83 5.83 -1.09
N VAL A 70 9.22 4.94 -1.87
CA VAL A 70 9.94 3.95 -2.69
C VAL A 70 10.29 4.59 -4.04
N PRO A 71 11.58 4.72 -4.38
CA PRO A 71 11.98 5.10 -5.73
C PRO A 71 11.60 4.01 -6.74
N LEU A 72 10.93 4.40 -7.83
CA LEU A 72 10.55 3.49 -8.90
C LEU A 72 11.64 3.49 -9.99
N PRO A 73 12.25 2.33 -10.29
CA PRO A 73 13.33 2.23 -11.26
C PRO A 73 12.99 2.72 -12.67
N SER A 74 11.72 2.64 -13.08
CA SER A 74 11.28 3.13 -14.40
C SER A 74 11.32 4.66 -14.53
N VAL A 75 11.51 5.39 -13.42
CA VAL A 75 11.45 6.85 -13.40
C VAL A 75 12.86 7.43 -13.20
N GLY A 76 13.29 8.25 -14.15
CA GLY A 76 14.58 8.92 -14.10
C GLY A 76 15.78 8.06 -14.49
N GLY A 77 15.57 6.80 -14.87
CA GLY A 77 16.62 5.92 -15.37
C GLY A 77 17.02 6.22 -16.81
N THR A 78 18.29 6.03 -17.12
CA THR A 78 18.86 6.12 -18.48
C THR A 78 19.40 4.77 -18.96
N GLU A 79 19.14 3.72 -18.20
CA GLU A 79 19.67 2.37 -18.47
C GLU A 79 18.99 1.73 -19.68
N THR A 80 19.73 0.87 -20.36
CA THR A 80 19.22 0.09 -21.49
C THR A 80 19.36 -1.40 -21.17
N PRO A 81 18.29 -2.19 -21.23
CA PRO A 81 16.91 -1.84 -21.57
C PRO A 81 16.24 -0.96 -20.49
N LEU A 82 15.26 -0.13 -20.92
CA LEU A 82 14.47 0.67 -19.98
C LEU A 82 13.72 -0.25 -19.01
N GLN A 83 13.72 0.14 -17.74
CA GLN A 83 13.01 -0.56 -16.69
C GLN A 83 11.50 -0.22 -16.75
N GLY A 84 10.67 -1.10 -16.23
CA GLY A 84 9.23 -0.96 -16.30
C GLY A 84 8.50 -1.46 -15.06
N LEU A 85 7.24 -1.85 -15.24
CA LEU A 85 6.36 -2.30 -14.16
C LEU A 85 6.94 -3.47 -13.34
N PRO A 86 7.62 -4.48 -13.92
CA PRO A 86 8.20 -5.57 -13.13
C PRO A 86 9.25 -5.09 -12.13
N GLU A 87 10.15 -4.19 -12.54
CA GLU A 87 11.22 -3.65 -11.70
C GLU A 87 10.66 -2.71 -10.64
N ASP A 88 9.67 -1.89 -10.98
CA ASP A 88 8.95 -1.03 -10.04
C ASP A 88 8.23 -1.86 -8.98
N THR A 89 7.54 -2.91 -9.41
CA THR A 89 6.85 -3.85 -8.51
C THR A 89 7.86 -4.53 -7.58
N ALA A 90 9.00 -4.98 -8.11
CA ALA A 90 10.06 -5.60 -7.31
C ALA A 90 10.63 -4.65 -6.26
N ALA A 91 10.81 -3.35 -6.60
CA ALA A 91 11.27 -2.34 -5.65
C ALA A 91 10.29 -2.16 -4.48
N VAL A 92 8.99 -2.06 -4.77
CA VAL A 92 7.95 -1.94 -3.73
C VAL A 92 7.88 -3.22 -2.89
N ARG A 93 7.91 -4.40 -3.51
CA ARG A 93 7.92 -5.68 -2.80
C ARG A 93 9.12 -5.83 -1.86
N LYS A 94 10.29 -5.33 -2.28
CA LYS A 94 11.50 -5.32 -1.43
C LYS A 94 11.29 -4.48 -0.17
N ALA A 95 10.72 -3.29 -0.29
CA ALA A 95 10.39 -2.44 0.85
C ALA A 95 9.36 -3.10 1.77
N LEU A 96 8.26 -3.64 1.21
CA LEU A 96 7.24 -4.36 1.97
C LEU A 96 7.82 -5.58 2.70
N THR A 97 8.64 -6.39 2.02
CA THR A 97 9.27 -7.57 2.62
C THR A 97 10.03 -7.22 3.89
N LYS A 98 10.88 -6.18 3.84
CA LYS A 98 11.64 -5.73 5.01
C LYS A 98 10.72 -5.37 6.18
N LEU A 99 9.71 -4.51 5.92
CA LEU A 99 8.82 -4.01 6.97
C LEU A 99 7.97 -5.12 7.59
N VAL A 100 7.42 -6.02 6.77
CA VAL A 100 6.55 -7.08 7.30
C VAL A 100 7.34 -8.20 8.00
N HIS A 101 8.61 -8.43 7.63
CA HIS A 101 9.49 -9.34 8.36
C HIS A 101 9.82 -8.80 9.76
N ASP A 102 9.92 -7.47 9.89
CA ASP A 102 10.08 -6.80 11.18
C ASP A 102 8.76 -6.76 12.00
N GLY A 103 7.71 -7.42 11.52
CA GLY A 103 6.41 -7.51 12.19
C GLY A 103 5.60 -6.22 12.13
N LEU A 104 5.95 -5.28 11.23
CA LEU A 104 5.30 -3.98 11.15
C LEU A 104 3.99 -4.04 10.34
N GLU A 105 3.01 -3.27 10.80
CA GLU A 105 1.82 -2.97 10.03
C GLU A 105 2.13 -1.85 9.02
N VAL A 106 1.68 -2.03 7.79
CA VAL A 106 1.97 -1.11 6.68
C VAL A 106 0.68 -0.56 6.10
N LEU A 107 0.66 0.75 5.88
CA LEU A 107 -0.31 1.45 5.03
C LEU A 107 0.38 1.75 3.70
N LEU A 108 -0.09 1.15 2.62
CA LEU A 108 0.45 1.36 1.27
C LEU A 108 -0.32 2.52 0.62
N LEU A 109 0.35 3.67 0.40
CA LEU A 109 -0.23 4.84 -0.23
C LEU A 109 0.27 4.96 -1.66
N CYS A 110 -0.65 4.84 -2.60
CA CYS A 110 -0.37 4.80 -4.03
C CYS A 110 -0.93 6.05 -4.72
N HIS A 111 -0.11 6.75 -5.52
CA HIS A 111 -0.53 7.90 -6.31
C HIS A 111 -0.42 7.60 -7.80
N SER A 112 -1.47 7.92 -8.57
CA SER A 112 -1.48 7.81 -10.05
C SER A 112 -1.03 6.42 -10.54
N TYR A 113 0.03 6.31 -11.36
CA TYR A 113 0.65 5.06 -11.80
C TYR A 113 1.10 4.16 -10.63
N GLY A 114 1.48 4.76 -9.49
CA GLY A 114 1.80 4.00 -8.29
C GLY A 114 0.68 3.08 -7.83
N GLY A 115 -0.57 3.32 -8.25
CA GLY A 115 -1.70 2.42 -8.02
C GLY A 115 -1.59 1.11 -8.79
N VAL A 116 -1.07 1.15 -10.02
CA VAL A 116 -0.75 -0.05 -10.81
C VAL A 116 0.34 -0.86 -10.10
N VAL A 117 1.44 -0.19 -9.76
CA VAL A 117 2.58 -0.83 -9.09
C VAL A 117 2.17 -1.42 -7.75
N GLY A 118 1.43 -0.66 -6.93
CA GLY A 118 0.97 -1.10 -5.61
C GLY A 118 0.01 -2.29 -5.68
N SER A 119 -0.90 -2.30 -6.67
CA SER A 119 -1.82 -3.43 -6.90
C SER A 119 -1.05 -4.72 -7.20
N CYS A 120 -0.01 -4.65 -8.03
CA CYS A 120 0.84 -5.79 -8.34
C CYS A 120 1.75 -6.20 -7.16
N ALA A 121 2.18 -5.22 -6.36
CA ALA A 121 3.15 -5.48 -5.29
C ALA A 121 2.51 -6.10 -4.04
N VAL A 122 1.23 -5.82 -3.74
CA VAL A 122 0.61 -6.14 -2.45
C VAL A 122 0.31 -7.62 -2.26
N GLU A 123 0.26 -8.42 -3.33
CA GLU A 123 -0.06 -9.84 -3.25
C GLU A 123 0.88 -10.60 -2.29
N GLY A 124 0.28 -11.30 -1.33
CA GLY A 124 0.99 -12.06 -0.29
C GLY A 124 1.50 -11.22 0.88
N PHE A 125 1.28 -9.90 0.87
CA PHE A 125 1.63 -9.02 1.99
C PHE A 125 0.42 -8.57 2.81
N ASP A 126 -0.81 -8.91 2.41
CA ASP A 126 -2.00 -8.53 3.17
C ASP A 126 -1.99 -9.09 4.59
N PHE A 127 -2.34 -8.24 5.54
CA PHE A 127 -2.31 -8.57 6.97
C PHE A 127 -3.21 -9.75 7.32
N GLY A 128 -4.37 -9.86 6.68
CA GLY A 128 -5.35 -10.90 6.97
C GLY A 128 -4.84 -12.30 6.62
N SER A 129 -4.26 -12.48 5.43
CA SER A 129 -3.69 -13.75 4.98
C SER A 129 -2.47 -14.12 5.81
N ARG A 130 -1.56 -13.16 6.04
CA ARG A 130 -0.35 -13.38 6.86
C ARG A 130 -0.71 -13.80 8.29
N LYS A 131 -1.71 -13.18 8.90
CA LYS A 131 -2.19 -13.53 10.23
C LYS A 131 -2.75 -14.95 10.30
N LYS A 132 -3.48 -15.40 9.26
CA LYS A 132 -3.98 -16.79 9.17
C LYS A 132 -2.84 -17.80 9.11
N GLU A 133 -1.70 -17.41 8.54
CA GLU A 133 -0.48 -18.23 8.47
C GLU A 133 0.41 -18.10 9.73
N GLY A 134 -0.06 -17.41 10.77
CA GLY A 134 0.70 -17.20 12.01
C GLY A 134 1.85 -16.19 11.88
N LYS A 135 1.90 -15.42 10.78
CA LYS A 135 2.92 -14.39 10.55
C LYS A 135 2.49 -13.05 11.12
N SER A 136 3.42 -12.32 11.72
CA SER A 136 3.22 -10.95 12.17
C SER A 136 3.43 -9.95 11.04
N GLY A 137 2.90 -8.72 11.21
CA GLY A 137 3.03 -7.65 10.23
C GLY A 137 2.26 -7.90 8.95
N GLY A 138 2.12 -6.87 8.13
CA GLY A 138 1.44 -6.94 6.84
C GLY A 138 0.83 -5.62 6.43
N VAL A 139 0.36 -5.57 5.19
CA VAL A 139 -0.37 -4.41 4.66
C VAL A 139 -1.79 -4.46 5.21
N ILE A 140 -2.12 -3.49 6.08
CA ILE A 140 -3.44 -3.35 6.71
C ILE A 140 -4.42 -2.56 5.85
N MET A 141 -3.88 -1.68 4.97
CA MET A 141 -4.69 -0.83 4.10
C MET A 141 -3.88 -0.40 2.88
N THR A 142 -4.51 -0.39 1.71
CA THR A 142 -4.00 0.28 0.51
C THR A 142 -4.87 1.50 0.21
N VAL A 143 -4.25 2.67 0.10
CA VAL A 143 -4.90 3.94 -0.21
C VAL A 143 -4.56 4.33 -1.64
N TYR A 144 -5.57 4.50 -2.48
CA TYR A 144 -5.45 4.97 -3.86
C TYR A 144 -5.75 6.48 -3.91
N MET A 145 -4.72 7.29 -3.94
CA MET A 145 -4.81 8.75 -4.00
C MET A 145 -4.76 9.20 -5.47
N SER A 146 -5.91 9.50 -6.07
CA SER A 146 -6.02 9.81 -7.51
C SER A 146 -5.22 8.80 -8.35
N ALA A 147 -5.41 7.51 -8.09
CA ALA A 147 -4.57 6.44 -8.61
C ALA A 147 -5.39 5.39 -9.38
N PHE A 148 -4.72 4.68 -10.26
CA PHE A 148 -5.29 3.55 -10.97
C PHE A 148 -5.39 2.33 -10.04
N MET A 149 -6.59 1.76 -9.91
CA MET A 149 -6.82 0.52 -9.15
C MET A 149 -7.12 -0.60 -10.15
N ILE A 150 -6.10 -1.45 -10.40
CA ILE A 150 -6.19 -2.51 -11.40
C ILE A 150 -6.57 -3.82 -10.70
N ARG A 151 -7.46 -4.58 -11.34
CA ARG A 151 -7.83 -5.92 -10.90
C ARG A 151 -6.76 -6.92 -11.28
N LYS A 152 -6.68 -8.01 -10.52
CA LYS A 152 -5.78 -9.12 -10.85
C LYS A 152 -6.08 -9.67 -12.25
N GLY A 153 -5.03 -9.77 -13.09
CA GLY A 153 -5.14 -10.23 -14.47
C GLY A 153 -5.53 -9.16 -15.48
N GLU A 154 -5.72 -7.89 -15.05
CA GLU A 154 -5.99 -6.77 -15.94
C GLU A 154 -4.74 -5.90 -16.14
N THR A 155 -4.66 -5.25 -17.29
CA THR A 155 -3.67 -4.21 -17.58
C THR A 155 -4.28 -2.82 -17.41
N LEU A 156 -3.44 -1.79 -17.37
CA LEU A 156 -3.92 -0.41 -17.38
C LEU A 156 -4.73 -0.10 -18.66
N LEU A 157 -4.35 -0.68 -19.79
CA LEU A 157 -5.08 -0.49 -21.06
C LEU A 157 -6.45 -1.14 -21.03
N ASP A 158 -6.58 -2.33 -20.41
CA ASP A 158 -7.89 -2.98 -20.24
C ASP A 158 -8.83 -2.09 -19.43
N MET A 159 -8.31 -1.46 -18.36
CA MET A 159 -9.09 -0.55 -17.53
C MET A 159 -9.48 0.75 -18.27
N LEU A 160 -8.60 1.30 -19.12
CA LEU A 160 -8.85 2.53 -19.87
C LEU A 160 -9.68 2.30 -21.13
N GLY A 161 -9.76 1.05 -21.61
CA GLY A 161 -10.43 0.66 -22.84
C GLY A 161 -9.70 1.08 -24.12
N ASN A 162 -9.02 2.23 -24.12
CA ASN A 162 -8.20 2.72 -25.22
C ASN A 162 -7.05 3.57 -24.67
N PRO A 163 -5.91 3.66 -25.38
CA PRO A 163 -4.86 4.60 -25.03
C PRO A 163 -5.40 6.04 -25.03
N LEU A 164 -5.00 6.83 -24.02
CA LEU A 164 -5.36 8.24 -23.99
C LEU A 164 -4.65 8.98 -25.15
N PRO A 165 -5.23 10.09 -25.68
CA PRO A 165 -4.73 10.75 -26.89
C PRO A 165 -3.25 11.20 -26.83
N TRP A 166 -2.72 11.39 -25.63
CA TRP A 166 -1.33 11.77 -25.38
C TRP A 166 -0.39 10.57 -25.14
N MET A 167 -0.92 9.35 -25.07
CA MET A 167 -0.12 8.13 -24.87
C MET A 167 0.43 7.64 -26.20
N HIS A 168 1.74 7.69 -26.35
CA HIS A 168 2.45 7.07 -27.47
C HIS A 168 2.94 5.69 -27.07
N ILE A 169 2.20 4.65 -27.46
CA ILE A 169 2.60 3.27 -27.19
C ILE A 169 3.63 2.85 -28.23
N LYS A 170 4.88 2.66 -27.79
CA LYS A 170 5.93 2.05 -28.61
C LYS A 170 6.01 0.57 -28.27
N VAL A 171 5.58 -0.29 -29.19
CA VAL A 171 5.76 -1.74 -29.05
C VAL A 171 7.17 -2.08 -29.51
N ASN A 172 8.00 -2.56 -28.60
CA ASN A 172 9.30 -3.11 -28.96
C ASN A 172 9.11 -4.58 -29.35
N ILE A 173 9.09 -4.85 -30.66
CA ILE A 173 8.84 -6.19 -31.22
C ILE A 173 9.98 -7.18 -30.89
N SER A 174 11.13 -6.71 -30.41
CA SER A 174 12.26 -7.57 -30.01
C SER A 174 12.07 -8.25 -28.66
N SER A 175 11.17 -7.76 -27.80
CA SER A 175 10.77 -8.49 -26.60
C SER A 175 9.70 -9.49 -27.02
N ARG A 176 10.04 -10.78 -27.11
CA ARG A 176 9.05 -11.86 -27.20
C ARG A 176 7.97 -11.57 -26.18
N PHE A 177 6.72 -11.54 -26.64
CA PHE A 177 5.54 -11.50 -25.79
C PHE A 177 5.62 -12.62 -24.77
N SER A 178 6.25 -12.38 -23.64
CA SER A 178 6.03 -13.16 -22.45
C SER A 178 4.73 -12.64 -21.88
N SER A 179 3.69 -13.44 -22.06
CA SER A 179 2.29 -13.19 -21.70
C SER A 179 2.04 -13.10 -20.18
N HIS A 180 2.97 -12.56 -19.39
CA HIS A 180 2.98 -12.65 -17.95
C HIS A 180 3.18 -11.31 -17.22
N HIS A 181 2.74 -10.21 -17.80
CA HIS A 181 2.77 -8.90 -17.13
C HIS A 181 1.38 -8.48 -16.63
N TYR A 182 0.68 -9.44 -16.01
CA TYR A 182 -0.55 -9.19 -15.29
C TYR A 182 -0.26 -9.06 -13.80
N CYS A 183 -0.96 -8.15 -13.16
CA CYS A 183 -1.00 -8.10 -11.68
C CYS A 183 -1.66 -9.32 -11.09
#